data_73f3decb7fb4ac32c63fb85f11b20c9a
#
_entry.id   73f3decb7fb4ac32c63fb85f11b20c9a
#
_cell.length_a   1.000
_cell.length_b   1.000
_cell.length_c   1.000
_cell.angle_alpha   90.00
_cell.angle_beta   90.00
_cell.angle_gamma   90.00
#
_symmetry.space_group_name_H-M   'P 1'
#
loop_
_entity.id
_entity.type
_entity.pdbx_description
1 polymer ?
#
loop_
_entity_poly.entity_id
_entity_poly.type
_entity_poly.pdbx_seq_one_letter_code
_entity_poly.pdbx_strand_id
1 'polypeptide(L)'
;MKKILITLLLIPFLGSCQSSKKAPGKSTEKTNYTVVKTDAEWQEILTPLSYRVLRKAATERAWSGPLNNNKKEGTYVCAGCQSPLYYSKDKYDSGSGWPSFDRGNDKNLEYDVDYKIGYARTELKCGVCGGHLGHMFNDGPRATTGKRHCINSAALAFIPAEEEKNE
;
A
#
# COMPACT_ATOMS: atom_id res chain seq x y z
N MET A 1 56.89 46.63 44.13
CA MET A 1 56.25 46.66 42.81
C MET A 1 56.26 45.21 42.26
N LYS A 2 55.20 44.49 42.43
CA LYS A 2 55.08 43.09 42.00
C LYS A 2 54.49 43.06 40.56
N LYS A 3 55.24 42.54 39.60
CA LYS A 3 54.81 42.34 38.21
C LYS A 3 54.01 41.06 38.16
N ILE A 4 52.76 41.17 37.82
CA ILE A 4 51.83 39.99 37.57
C ILE A 4 52.00 39.63 36.11
N LEU A 5 52.51 38.41 35.88
CA LEU A 5 52.62 37.81 34.55
C LEU A 5 51.33 37.08 34.26
N ILE A 6 50.49 37.58 33.32
CA ILE A 6 49.28 36.94 32.86
C ILE A 6 49.65 35.98 31.74
N THR A 7 49.63 34.68 32.03
CA THR A 7 49.85 33.64 31.04
C THR A 7 48.53 33.38 30.32
N LEU A 8 48.44 33.73 29.04
CA LEU A 8 47.32 33.52 28.17
C LEU A 8 47.28 32.04 27.71
N LEU A 9 46.36 31.26 28.25
CA LEU A 9 46.18 29.85 27.88
C LEU A 9 45.33 29.78 26.60
N LEU A 10 45.99 29.47 25.48
CA LEU A 10 45.28 29.14 24.22
C LEU A 10 44.68 27.73 24.34
N ILE A 11 43.37 27.66 24.38
CA ILE A 11 42.62 26.40 24.27
C ILE A 11 42.36 26.12 22.79
N PRO A 12 42.86 25.00 22.23
CA PRO A 12 42.50 24.62 20.86
C PRO A 12 41.03 24.15 20.79
N PHE A 13 40.23 24.83 20.00
CA PHE A 13 38.89 24.46 19.68
C PHE A 13 38.93 23.24 18.75
N LEU A 14 38.79 22.03 19.29
CA LEU A 14 38.60 20.82 18.51
C LEU A 14 37.20 20.86 17.94
N GLY A 15 37.09 21.25 16.67
CA GLY A 15 35.88 21.16 15.90
C GLY A 15 35.44 19.71 15.79
N SER A 16 34.40 19.32 16.55
CA SER A 16 33.73 18.06 16.42
C SER A 16 32.92 18.06 15.10
N CYS A 17 33.46 17.42 14.07
CA CYS A 17 32.69 17.06 12.89
C CYS A 17 31.58 16.08 13.30
N GLN A 18 30.35 16.58 13.54
CA GLN A 18 29.18 15.77 13.65
C GLN A 18 28.84 15.24 12.25
N SER A 19 29.27 14.01 11.99
CA SER A 19 28.83 13.23 10.85
C SER A 19 27.33 12.95 11.01
N SER A 20 26.49 13.74 10.33
CA SER A 20 25.07 13.46 10.20
C SER A 20 24.90 12.11 9.51
N LYS A 21 24.59 11.07 10.27
CA LYS A 21 24.13 9.80 9.72
C LYS A 21 22.82 10.06 8.97
N LYS A 22 22.94 10.23 7.65
CA LYS A 22 21.83 10.24 6.72
C LYS A 22 21.04 8.95 6.93
N ALA A 23 19.78 9.06 7.34
CA ALA A 23 18.88 7.92 7.41
C ALA A 23 18.91 7.18 6.08
N PRO A 24 18.80 5.82 6.06
CA PRO A 24 18.79 5.07 4.83
C PRO A 24 17.66 5.60 3.95
N GLY A 25 18.04 6.20 2.83
CA GLY A 25 17.11 6.71 1.84
C GLY A 25 16.24 5.57 1.36
N LYS A 26 14.94 5.79 1.39
CA LYS A 26 13.93 4.96 0.76
C LYS A 26 14.41 4.65 -0.66
N SER A 27 14.84 3.42 -0.92
CA SER A 27 15.15 2.97 -2.27
C SER A 27 13.84 2.89 -3.03
N THR A 28 13.46 3.98 -3.67
CA THR A 28 12.45 3.94 -4.72
C THR A 28 13.12 3.27 -5.93
N GLU A 29 13.17 1.94 -5.94
CA GLU A 29 13.19 1.26 -7.22
C GLU A 29 12.00 1.80 -8.00
N LYS A 30 12.27 2.45 -9.13
CA LYS A 30 11.23 2.89 -10.06
C LYS A 30 10.61 1.63 -10.63
N THR A 31 9.55 1.13 -9.99
CA THR A 31 8.69 0.12 -10.59
C THR A 31 8.09 0.75 -11.85
N ASN A 32 8.48 0.23 -13.02
CA ASN A 32 7.93 0.67 -14.29
C ASN A 32 6.54 0.05 -14.44
N TYR A 33 5.52 0.75 -13.92
CA TYR A 33 4.14 0.35 -14.12
C TYR A 33 3.75 0.42 -15.60
N THR A 34 3.01 -0.58 -16.06
CA THR A 34 2.55 -0.65 -17.46
C THR A 34 1.47 0.40 -17.75
N VAL A 35 0.63 0.71 -16.76
CA VAL A 35 -0.40 1.75 -16.86
C VAL A 35 0.02 2.95 -16.03
N VAL A 36 0.37 4.03 -16.72
CA VAL A 36 0.76 5.31 -16.11
C VAL A 36 -0.17 6.41 -16.60
N LYS A 37 -0.73 7.18 -15.68
CA LYS A 37 -1.61 8.32 -15.93
C LYS A 37 -1.23 9.48 -15.00
N THR A 38 -1.53 10.69 -15.41
CA THR A 38 -1.43 11.88 -14.56
C THR A 38 -2.49 11.86 -13.46
N ASP A 39 -2.30 12.67 -12.42
CA ASP A 39 -3.28 12.81 -11.35
C ASP A 39 -4.65 13.28 -11.88
N ALA A 40 -4.68 14.16 -12.87
CA ALA A 40 -5.90 14.64 -13.51
C ALA A 40 -6.66 13.51 -14.22
N GLU A 41 -5.98 12.72 -15.05
CA GLU A 41 -6.57 11.57 -15.73
C GLU A 41 -7.10 10.49 -14.75
N TRP A 42 -6.40 10.28 -13.61
CA TRP A 42 -6.92 9.39 -12.58
C TRP A 42 -8.19 9.93 -11.93
N GLN A 43 -8.29 11.25 -11.72
CA GLN A 43 -9.48 11.87 -11.15
C GLN A 43 -10.69 11.84 -12.09
N GLU A 44 -10.47 11.84 -13.40
CA GLU A 44 -11.53 11.73 -14.40
C GLU A 44 -12.20 10.35 -14.42
N ILE A 45 -11.41 9.27 -14.25
CA ILE A 45 -11.91 7.90 -14.38
C ILE A 45 -12.29 7.25 -13.06
N LEU A 46 -11.84 7.78 -11.94
CA LEU A 46 -12.06 7.22 -10.60
C LEU A 46 -13.11 8.01 -9.82
N THR A 47 -13.90 7.32 -9.00
CA THR A 47 -14.69 8.02 -8.00
C THR A 47 -13.77 8.77 -7.02
N PRO A 48 -14.23 9.84 -6.34
CA PRO A 48 -13.41 10.55 -5.37
C PRO A 48 -12.84 9.64 -4.27
N LEU A 49 -13.58 8.61 -3.86
CA LEU A 49 -13.10 7.65 -2.86
C LEU A 49 -12.05 6.70 -3.46
N SER A 50 -12.30 6.13 -4.64
CA SER A 50 -11.35 5.26 -5.33
C SER A 50 -10.03 5.98 -5.63
N TYR A 51 -10.09 7.24 -6.06
CA TYR A 51 -8.90 8.06 -6.25
C TYR A 51 -8.11 8.25 -4.95
N ARG A 52 -8.77 8.60 -3.84
CA ARG A 52 -8.10 8.74 -2.54
C ARG A 52 -7.46 7.45 -2.08
N VAL A 53 -8.12 6.32 -2.28
CA VAL A 53 -7.59 5.00 -1.92
C VAL A 53 -6.41 4.64 -2.82
N LEU A 54 -6.64 4.54 -4.13
CA LEU A 54 -5.63 4.04 -5.08
C LEU A 54 -4.41 4.97 -5.24
N ARG A 55 -4.62 6.31 -5.19
CA ARG A 55 -3.56 7.27 -5.54
C ARG A 55 -2.99 8.05 -4.35
N LYS A 56 -3.71 8.12 -3.23
CA LYS A 56 -3.27 8.81 -2.00
C LYS A 56 -3.11 7.84 -0.82
N ALA A 57 -3.24 6.52 -1.07
CA ALA A 57 -3.13 5.45 -0.07
C ALA A 57 -4.00 5.72 1.17
N ALA A 58 -5.25 6.15 0.94
CA ALA A 58 -6.25 6.25 1.98
C ALA A 58 -6.89 4.89 2.28
N THR A 59 -7.55 4.78 3.41
CA THR A 59 -8.37 3.63 3.78
C THR A 59 -9.84 4.07 3.86
N GLU A 60 -10.74 3.32 3.23
CA GLU A 60 -12.17 3.53 3.38
C GLU A 60 -12.63 3.13 4.78
N ARG A 61 -13.80 3.62 5.21
CA ARG A 61 -14.39 3.22 6.50
C ARG A 61 -14.74 1.73 6.46
N ALA A 62 -14.47 1.01 7.55
CA ALA A 62 -14.90 -0.38 7.71
C ALA A 62 -16.42 -0.52 7.50
N TRP A 63 -16.85 -1.60 6.88
CA TRP A 63 -18.26 -1.95 6.61
C TRP A 63 -18.98 -1.00 5.62
N SER A 64 -18.29 -0.03 5.02
CA SER A 64 -18.90 0.91 4.08
C SER A 64 -18.84 0.45 2.61
N GLY A 65 -17.94 -0.45 2.27
CA GLY A 65 -17.70 -0.85 0.90
C GLY A 65 -18.65 -1.95 0.42
N PRO A 66 -19.26 -1.83 -0.79
CA PRO A 66 -20.26 -2.77 -1.29
C PRO A 66 -19.69 -4.18 -1.54
N LEU A 67 -18.39 -4.30 -1.79
CA LEU A 67 -17.75 -5.59 -2.10
C LEU A 67 -17.39 -6.40 -0.84
N ASN A 68 -17.51 -5.83 0.37
CA ASN A 68 -17.24 -6.56 1.60
C ASN A 68 -18.13 -7.81 1.70
N ASN A 69 -19.44 -7.64 1.49
CA ASN A 69 -20.43 -8.72 1.59
C ASN A 69 -20.75 -9.39 0.24
N ASN A 70 -20.02 -9.07 -0.84
CA ASN A 70 -20.24 -9.71 -2.13
C ASN A 70 -19.82 -11.19 -2.08
N LYS A 71 -20.77 -12.09 -2.40
CA LYS A 71 -20.58 -13.55 -2.43
C LYS A 71 -20.77 -14.14 -3.83
N LYS A 72 -20.95 -13.28 -4.85
CA LYS A 72 -21.11 -13.75 -6.23
C LYS A 72 -19.79 -14.32 -6.76
N GLU A 73 -19.89 -15.29 -7.66
CA GLU A 73 -18.74 -15.81 -8.40
C GLU A 73 -18.28 -14.80 -9.45
N GLY A 74 -16.95 -14.63 -9.58
CA GLY A 74 -16.35 -13.72 -10.53
C GLY A 74 -14.96 -13.22 -10.09
N THR A 75 -14.48 -12.22 -10.80
CA THR A 75 -13.14 -11.65 -10.66
C THR A 75 -13.20 -10.24 -10.07
N TYR A 76 -12.35 -9.99 -9.10
CA TYR A 76 -12.11 -8.65 -8.56
C TYR A 76 -10.92 -8.03 -9.27
N VAL A 77 -11.17 -6.94 -9.98
CA VAL A 77 -10.17 -6.22 -10.77
C VAL A 77 -9.80 -4.89 -10.11
N CYS A 78 -8.64 -4.33 -10.46
CA CYS A 78 -8.26 -2.99 -10.03
C CYS A 78 -9.26 -1.96 -10.57
N ALA A 79 -9.83 -1.13 -9.70
CA ALA A 79 -10.78 -0.09 -10.14
C ALA A 79 -10.14 0.97 -11.07
N GLY A 80 -8.80 1.09 -11.05
CA GLY A 80 -8.07 2.04 -11.90
C GLY A 80 -7.70 1.50 -13.27
N CYS A 81 -7.13 0.30 -13.36
CA CYS A 81 -6.57 -0.23 -14.60
C CYS A 81 -7.22 -1.54 -15.08
N GLN A 82 -8.24 -2.02 -14.39
CA GLN A 82 -9.02 -3.23 -14.72
C GLN A 82 -8.20 -4.54 -14.71
N SER A 83 -6.98 -4.54 -14.19
CA SER A 83 -6.18 -5.77 -14.08
C SER A 83 -6.78 -6.72 -13.05
N PRO A 84 -6.89 -8.04 -13.33
CA PRO A 84 -7.42 -9.03 -12.39
C PRO A 84 -6.48 -9.19 -11.19
N LEU A 85 -7.03 -9.01 -9.99
CA LEU A 85 -6.27 -9.02 -8.72
C LEU A 85 -6.66 -10.19 -7.83
N TYR A 86 -7.96 -10.49 -7.71
CA TYR A 86 -8.48 -11.53 -6.81
C TYR A 86 -9.63 -12.29 -7.46
N TYR A 87 -9.87 -13.50 -6.99
CA TYR A 87 -10.98 -14.33 -7.44
C TYR A 87 -11.94 -14.63 -6.29
N SER A 88 -13.23 -14.76 -6.59
CA SER A 88 -14.27 -15.01 -5.59
C SER A 88 -14.03 -16.27 -4.76
N LYS A 89 -13.43 -17.30 -5.34
CA LYS A 89 -13.07 -18.56 -4.66
C LYS A 89 -12.06 -18.40 -3.52
N ASP A 90 -11.25 -17.32 -3.55
CA ASP A 90 -10.21 -17.03 -2.55
C ASP A 90 -10.71 -16.01 -1.51
N LYS A 91 -11.95 -15.51 -1.66
CA LYS A 91 -12.58 -14.54 -0.76
C LYS A 91 -13.22 -15.24 0.43
N TYR A 92 -13.07 -14.63 1.61
CA TYR A 92 -13.73 -15.09 2.82
C TYR A 92 -14.18 -13.93 3.72
N ASP A 93 -15.06 -14.19 4.68
CA ASP A 93 -15.46 -13.22 5.69
C ASP A 93 -14.45 -13.28 6.86
N SER A 94 -13.66 -12.23 6.98
CA SER A 94 -12.67 -12.08 8.07
C SER A 94 -13.23 -11.37 9.30
N GLY A 95 -14.45 -10.83 9.24
CA GLY A 95 -15.00 -9.98 10.29
C GLY A 95 -14.33 -8.61 10.42
N SER A 96 -13.40 -8.24 9.52
CA SER A 96 -12.65 -6.98 9.62
C SER A 96 -13.40 -5.76 9.08
N GLY A 97 -14.43 -5.96 8.27
CA GLY A 97 -15.22 -4.90 7.64
C GLY A 97 -14.69 -4.46 6.26
N TRP A 98 -13.72 -5.17 5.72
CA TRP A 98 -13.18 -4.99 4.38
C TRP A 98 -13.15 -6.32 3.60
N PRO A 99 -13.25 -6.30 2.26
CA PRO A 99 -13.02 -7.48 1.43
C PRO A 99 -11.72 -8.18 1.79
N SER A 100 -11.80 -9.47 2.12
CA SER A 100 -10.64 -10.24 2.55
C SER A 100 -10.45 -11.48 1.70
N PHE A 101 -9.20 -11.71 1.30
CA PHE A 101 -8.80 -12.85 0.46
C PHE A 101 -7.62 -13.58 1.11
N ASP A 102 -7.54 -14.89 0.96
CA ASP A 102 -6.40 -15.67 1.47
C ASP A 102 -5.20 -15.67 0.53
N ARG A 103 -5.40 -15.30 -0.73
CA ARG A 103 -4.37 -15.12 -1.78
C ARG A 103 -4.88 -14.19 -2.87
N GLY A 104 -3.99 -13.77 -3.76
CA GLY A 104 -4.32 -12.99 -4.96
C GLY A 104 -3.55 -13.44 -6.18
N ASN A 105 -3.71 -12.72 -7.28
CA ASN A 105 -2.95 -12.93 -8.50
C ASN A 105 -1.57 -12.26 -8.38
N ASP A 106 -0.56 -13.01 -7.94
CA ASP A 106 0.79 -12.50 -7.67
C ASP A 106 1.46 -11.84 -8.89
N LYS A 107 1.04 -12.17 -10.12
CA LYS A 107 1.54 -11.52 -11.34
C LYS A 107 1.13 -10.05 -11.43
N ASN A 108 0.01 -9.69 -10.81
CA ASN A 108 -0.58 -8.36 -10.84
C ASN A 108 -0.58 -7.67 -9.46
N LEU A 109 0.04 -8.28 -8.44
CA LEU A 109 0.22 -7.71 -7.12
C LEU A 109 1.67 -7.30 -6.89
N GLU A 110 1.85 -6.17 -6.23
CA GLU A 110 3.12 -5.69 -5.69
C GLU A 110 3.03 -5.63 -4.18
N TYR A 111 4.08 -6.07 -3.51
CA TYR A 111 4.23 -6.09 -2.06
C TYR A 111 5.27 -5.05 -1.67
N ASP A 112 4.91 -4.10 -0.83
CA ASP A 112 5.79 -3.04 -0.32
C ASP A 112 5.74 -2.98 1.21
N VAL A 113 6.55 -2.15 1.83
CA VAL A 113 6.55 -1.95 3.28
C VAL A 113 6.03 -0.56 3.62
N ASP A 114 4.97 -0.52 4.44
CA ASP A 114 4.36 0.71 4.94
C ASP A 114 4.67 0.91 6.43
N TYR A 115 5.11 2.10 6.80
CA TYR A 115 5.43 2.53 8.17
C TYR A 115 4.52 3.65 8.70
N LYS A 116 3.46 4.01 7.98
CA LYS A 116 2.62 5.20 8.30
C LYS A 116 2.04 5.22 9.71
N ILE A 117 1.82 4.06 10.32
CA ILE A 117 1.23 3.95 11.67
C ILE A 117 2.26 3.57 12.74
N GLY A 118 3.55 3.79 12.48
CA GLY A 118 4.63 3.60 13.45
C GLY A 118 5.23 2.20 13.52
N TYR A 119 4.69 1.21 12.80
CA TYR A 119 5.29 -0.12 12.63
C TYR A 119 5.18 -0.60 11.19
N ALA A 120 6.03 -1.57 10.82
CA ALA A 120 6.06 -2.14 9.48
C ALA A 120 4.80 -2.96 9.18
N ARG A 121 4.14 -2.69 8.05
CA ARG A 121 3.07 -3.51 7.49
C ARG A 121 3.38 -3.84 6.05
N THR A 122 2.95 -5.01 5.58
CA THR A 122 3.03 -5.31 4.15
C THR A 122 1.89 -4.59 3.42
N GLU A 123 2.23 -3.57 2.64
CA GLU A 123 1.32 -2.88 1.74
C GLU A 123 1.09 -3.73 0.49
N LEU A 124 -0.16 -3.79 0.03
CA LEU A 124 -0.55 -4.40 -1.24
C LEU A 124 -0.88 -3.31 -2.25
N LYS A 125 -0.25 -3.38 -3.41
CA LYS A 125 -0.46 -2.47 -4.53
C LYS A 125 -0.79 -3.25 -5.80
N CYS A 126 -1.46 -2.59 -6.74
CA CYS A 126 -1.61 -3.12 -8.09
C CYS A 126 -0.26 -3.04 -8.81
N GLY A 127 0.33 -4.17 -9.19
CA GLY A 127 1.61 -4.26 -9.89
C GLY A 127 1.57 -3.68 -11.31
N VAL A 128 0.37 -3.43 -11.85
CA VAL A 128 0.18 -2.89 -13.21
C VAL A 128 0.15 -1.36 -13.23
N CYS A 129 -0.48 -0.71 -12.21
CA CYS A 129 -0.63 0.75 -12.17
C CYS A 129 -0.11 1.42 -10.88
N GLY A 130 0.41 0.65 -9.93
CA GLY A 130 0.92 1.15 -8.65
C GLY A 130 -0.15 1.62 -7.67
N GLY A 131 -1.42 1.36 -7.93
CA GLY A 131 -2.51 1.77 -7.06
C GLY A 131 -2.49 1.04 -5.72
N HIS A 132 -2.60 1.80 -4.60
CA HIS A 132 -2.74 1.21 -3.27
C HIS A 132 -4.04 0.41 -3.15
N LEU A 133 -3.96 -0.84 -2.69
CA LEU A 133 -5.11 -1.72 -2.53
C LEU A 133 -5.50 -1.89 -1.06
N GLY A 134 -4.53 -2.08 -0.19
CA GLY A 134 -4.70 -2.40 1.21
C GLY A 134 -3.44 -2.99 1.82
N HIS A 135 -3.58 -3.92 2.75
CA HIS A 135 -2.45 -4.53 3.46
C HIS A 135 -2.63 -6.04 3.62
N MET A 136 -1.51 -6.75 3.75
CA MET A 136 -1.49 -8.18 4.06
C MET A 136 -1.14 -8.40 5.54
N PHE A 137 -1.84 -9.33 6.15
CA PHE A 137 -1.67 -9.77 7.55
C PHE A 137 -1.42 -11.27 7.61
N ASN A 138 -0.90 -11.77 8.75
CA ASN A 138 -0.60 -13.17 8.99
C ASN A 138 -1.66 -13.86 9.87
N ASP A 139 -2.88 -13.37 9.85
CA ASP A 139 -4.02 -13.82 10.64
C ASP A 139 -5.15 -14.41 9.78
N GLY A 140 -4.83 -14.84 8.57
CA GLY A 140 -5.74 -15.50 7.65
C GLY A 140 -6.01 -16.97 7.97
N PRO A 141 -6.80 -17.66 7.14
CA PRO A 141 -7.18 -19.06 7.35
C PRO A 141 -5.95 -19.98 7.34
N ARG A 142 -5.68 -20.65 8.45
CA ARG A 142 -4.52 -21.56 8.59
C ARG A 142 -4.62 -22.80 7.70
N ALA A 143 -5.84 -23.18 7.30
CA ALA A 143 -6.08 -24.30 6.40
C ALA A 143 -5.63 -24.03 4.95
N THR A 144 -5.37 -22.77 4.62
CA THR A 144 -4.89 -22.35 3.30
C THR A 144 -3.51 -21.68 3.44
N THR A 145 -3.43 -20.37 3.24
CA THR A 145 -2.14 -19.66 3.23
C THR A 145 -1.74 -19.09 4.60
N GLY A 146 -2.66 -18.98 5.55
CA GLY A 146 -2.48 -18.22 6.79
C GLY A 146 -2.39 -16.70 6.56
N LYS A 147 -2.58 -16.23 5.33
CA LYS A 147 -2.52 -14.82 4.96
C LYS A 147 -3.92 -14.24 4.84
N ARG A 148 -4.05 -12.96 5.17
CA ARG A 148 -5.23 -12.15 4.92
C ARG A 148 -4.85 -10.91 4.14
N HIS A 149 -5.22 -10.88 2.87
CA HIS A 149 -5.19 -9.69 2.04
C HIS A 149 -6.45 -8.86 2.35
N CYS A 150 -6.30 -7.79 3.11
CA CYS A 150 -7.37 -6.88 3.54
C CYS A 150 -7.41 -5.70 2.58
N ILE A 151 -8.42 -5.66 1.71
CA ILE A 151 -8.45 -4.80 0.54
C ILE A 151 -9.60 -3.80 0.64
N ASN A 152 -9.34 -2.54 0.30
CA ASN A 152 -10.38 -1.54 0.19
C ASN A 152 -11.35 -1.89 -0.94
N SER A 153 -12.65 -1.92 -0.66
CA SER A 153 -13.68 -2.13 -1.68
C SER A 153 -13.58 -1.06 -2.79
N ALA A 154 -13.27 0.18 -2.41
CA ALA A 154 -13.09 1.30 -3.34
C ALA A 154 -11.86 1.16 -4.27
N ALA A 155 -10.94 0.24 -3.97
CA ALA A 155 -9.81 -0.08 -4.85
C ALA A 155 -10.16 -1.13 -5.92
N LEU A 156 -11.33 -1.77 -5.81
CA LEU A 156 -11.75 -2.88 -6.63
C LEU A 156 -13.00 -2.54 -7.46
N ALA A 157 -13.09 -3.18 -8.63
CA ALA A 157 -14.35 -3.42 -9.32
C ALA A 157 -14.59 -4.94 -9.36
N PHE A 158 -15.83 -5.35 -9.61
CA PHE A 158 -16.19 -6.76 -9.64
C PHE A 158 -16.83 -7.11 -11.00
N ILE A 159 -16.30 -8.14 -11.65
CA ILE A 159 -16.79 -8.70 -12.90
C ILE A 159 -17.41 -10.06 -12.57
N PRO A 160 -18.73 -10.25 -12.75
CA PRO A 160 -19.38 -11.54 -12.57
C PRO A 160 -18.88 -12.60 -13.55
N ALA A 161 -18.78 -13.86 -13.12
CA ALA A 161 -18.33 -14.97 -13.96
C ALA A 161 -19.20 -15.20 -15.23
N GLU A 162 -20.45 -14.79 -15.22
CA GLU A 162 -21.36 -14.87 -16.36
C GLU A 162 -20.99 -13.86 -17.46
N GLU A 163 -20.44 -12.70 -17.09
CA GLU A 163 -19.97 -11.67 -18.03
C GLU A 163 -18.65 -12.07 -18.67
N GLU A 164 -17.74 -12.73 -17.91
CA GLU A 164 -16.46 -13.21 -18.42
C GLU A 164 -16.57 -14.26 -19.55
N LYS A 165 -17.71 -14.97 -19.65
CA LYS A 165 -17.94 -15.99 -20.70
C LYS A 165 -18.41 -15.41 -22.03
N ASN A 166 -18.75 -14.12 -22.09
CA ASN A 166 -19.34 -13.47 -23.26
C ASN A 166 -18.37 -12.52 -23.99
N GLU A 167 -17.12 -12.41 -23.52
CA GLU A 167 -16.00 -11.71 -24.16
C GLU A 167 -15.04 -12.71 -24.84
#